data_2b3dec03647391e8270d4ed0b9d1bf5c
#
_entry.id   2b3dec03647391e8270d4ed0b9d1bf5c
#
_cell.length_a   1.000
_cell.length_b   1.000
_cell.length_c   1.000
_cell.angle_alpha   90.00
_cell.angle_beta   90.00
_cell.angle_gamma   90.00
#
_symmetry.space_group_name_H-M   'P 1'
#
loop_
_entity.id
_entity.type
_entity.pdbx_description
1 polymer ?
#
loop_
_entity_poly.entity_id
_entity_poly.type
_entity_poly.pdbx_seq_one_letter_code
_entity_poly.pdbx_strand_id
1 'polypeptide(L)'
;MRDALEQVYVTDRPAWRRWLVQHHASSPGIWLVFDRATHRPDRLLYADAVEEALCTGWIDSTVRSLSDTQYVQLFTPRKPTSTWSRLNKERVARLAAEDRMLPAGLAAVATATANGSWESLDAVEALIVPDDLANALAAVPVAAANFAAFAPASRKGYLHWISQAKRPETRATRVRETVALAAQNQKSRHS
;
A
#
# COMPACT_ATOMS: atom_id res chain seq x y z
N MET A 1 0.93 -18.80 10.17
CA MET A 1 2.18 -18.55 9.41
C MET A 1 2.75 -17.15 9.66
N ARG A 2 1.97 -16.04 9.63
CA ARG A 2 2.49 -14.68 9.92
C ARG A 2 2.87 -14.45 11.38
N ASP A 3 2.23 -15.13 12.32
CA ASP A 3 2.49 -15.00 13.77
C ASP A 3 3.79 -15.70 14.21
N ALA A 4 4.37 -16.53 13.37
CA ALA A 4 5.65 -17.21 13.60
C ALA A 4 6.87 -16.43 13.04
N LEU A 5 6.66 -15.21 12.49
CA LEU A 5 7.75 -14.39 12.00
C LEU A 5 8.47 -13.72 13.17
N GLU A 6 9.79 -13.60 13.03
CA GLU A 6 10.66 -12.96 13.99
C GLU A 6 10.26 -11.51 14.26
N GLN A 7 10.37 -11.06 15.51
CA GLN A 7 10.32 -9.65 15.87
C GLN A 7 11.75 -9.09 15.89
N VAL A 8 11.97 -8.04 15.11
CA VAL A 8 13.26 -7.37 15.02
C VAL A 8 13.12 -5.95 15.57
N TYR A 9 13.98 -5.61 16.52
CA TYR A 9 14.10 -4.25 17.05
C TYR A 9 15.41 -3.63 16.60
N VAL A 10 15.34 -2.45 16.02
CA VAL A 10 16.49 -1.63 15.65
C VAL A 10 16.26 -0.19 16.10
N THR A 11 17.35 0.49 16.46
CA THR A 11 17.27 1.80 17.10
C THR A 11 17.17 2.95 16.10
N ASP A 12 17.69 2.77 14.88
CA ASP A 12 17.87 3.85 13.91
C ASP A 12 17.85 3.34 12.48
N ARG A 13 17.81 4.28 11.53
CA ARG A 13 17.79 4.00 10.09
C ARG A 13 19.02 3.22 9.59
N PRO A 14 20.27 3.57 9.97
CA PRO A 14 21.45 2.80 9.58
C PRO A 14 21.42 1.35 10.07
N ALA A 15 20.95 1.08 11.29
CA ALA A 15 20.82 -0.27 11.81
C ALA A 15 19.80 -1.10 11.02
N TRP A 16 18.65 -0.47 10.65
CA TRP A 16 17.67 -1.12 9.80
C TRP A 16 18.22 -1.43 8.40
N ARG A 17 18.93 -0.49 7.77
CA ARG A 17 19.59 -0.74 6.49
C ARG A 17 20.60 -1.90 6.56
N ARG A 18 21.44 -1.95 7.60
CA ARG A 18 22.39 -3.08 7.78
C ARG A 18 21.66 -4.41 7.89
N TRP A 19 20.59 -4.47 8.68
CA TRP A 19 19.78 -5.68 8.81
C TRP A 19 19.21 -6.13 7.47
N LEU A 20 18.61 -5.21 6.72
CA LEU A 20 18.06 -5.52 5.37
C LEU A 20 19.13 -6.01 4.41
N VAL A 21 20.30 -5.37 4.36
CA VAL A 21 21.41 -5.81 3.48
C VAL A 21 21.80 -7.24 3.76
N GLN A 22 21.82 -7.65 5.03
CA GLN A 22 22.22 -9.00 5.45
C GLN A 22 21.12 -10.05 5.23
N HIS A 23 19.83 -9.67 5.36
CA HIS A 23 18.75 -10.63 5.52
C HIS A 23 17.66 -10.58 4.43
N HIS A 24 17.61 -9.52 3.58
CA HIS A 24 16.52 -9.34 2.62
C HIS A 24 16.34 -10.51 1.66
N ALA A 25 17.40 -11.24 1.31
CA ALA A 25 17.35 -12.36 0.37
C ALA A 25 16.94 -13.69 1.02
N SER A 26 17.11 -13.84 2.34
CA SER A 26 16.89 -15.11 3.06
C SER A 26 15.68 -15.09 3.98
N SER A 27 15.28 -13.93 4.49
CA SER A 27 14.16 -13.81 5.40
C SER A 27 12.81 -13.80 4.66
N PRO A 28 11.81 -14.56 5.11
CA PRO A 28 10.46 -14.55 4.54
C PRO A 28 9.65 -13.32 4.95
N GLY A 29 10.14 -12.52 5.89
CA GLY A 29 9.52 -11.35 6.46
C GLY A 29 9.73 -11.27 7.97
N ILE A 30 9.44 -10.10 8.54
CA ILE A 30 9.60 -9.85 9.98
C ILE A 30 8.52 -8.90 10.50
N TRP A 31 8.35 -8.89 11.81
CA TRP A 31 7.68 -7.84 12.55
C TRP A 31 8.72 -6.84 13.05
N LEU A 32 8.86 -5.69 12.38
CA LEU A 32 9.74 -4.62 12.83
C LEU A 32 9.09 -3.87 13.99
N VAL A 33 9.80 -3.79 15.12
CA VAL A 33 9.32 -3.10 16.32
C VAL A 33 9.66 -1.62 16.24
N PHE A 34 8.67 -0.78 16.52
CA PHE A 34 8.79 0.67 16.56
C PHE A 34 8.45 1.21 17.94
N ASP A 35 9.26 2.11 18.45
CA ASP A 35 8.92 2.93 19.61
C ASP A 35 7.96 4.05 19.22
N ARG A 36 6.96 4.35 20.08
CA ARG A 36 6.08 5.51 19.89
C ARG A 36 6.84 6.81 20.17
N ALA A 37 6.42 7.90 19.53
CA ALA A 37 7.09 9.21 19.61
C ALA A 37 7.24 9.73 21.04
N THR A 38 6.23 9.49 21.87
CA THR A 38 6.19 9.90 23.28
C THR A 38 7.21 9.16 24.15
N HIS A 39 7.73 8.01 23.68
CA HIS A 39 8.66 7.19 24.45
C HIS A 39 10.11 7.40 24.02
N ARG A 40 10.36 7.56 22.73
CA ARG A 40 11.74 7.71 22.19
C ARG A 40 11.78 8.67 21.00
N PRO A 41 12.26 9.91 21.19
CA PRO A 41 12.34 10.92 20.10
C PRO A 41 13.25 10.50 18.94
N ASP A 42 14.41 9.92 19.23
CA ASP A 42 15.47 9.58 18.23
C ASP A 42 15.27 8.20 17.61
N ARG A 43 14.08 7.64 17.70
CA ARG A 43 13.74 6.32 17.18
C ARG A 43 13.79 6.26 15.65
N LEU A 44 13.87 5.02 15.13
CA LEU A 44 13.60 4.77 13.71
C LEU A 44 12.21 5.30 13.33
N LEU A 45 12.13 6.17 12.33
CA LEU A 45 10.87 6.66 11.79
C LEU A 45 10.28 5.66 10.80
N TYR A 46 8.96 5.52 10.79
CA TYR A 46 8.25 4.65 9.86
C TYR A 46 8.57 4.99 8.39
N ALA A 47 8.63 6.29 8.05
CA ALA A 47 8.96 6.71 6.68
C ALA A 47 10.35 6.25 6.25
N ASP A 48 11.34 6.34 7.15
CA ASP A 48 12.70 5.87 6.89
C ASP A 48 12.76 4.35 6.74
N ALA A 49 11.99 3.63 7.57
CA ALA A 49 11.92 2.18 7.49
C ALA A 49 11.33 1.72 6.15
N VAL A 50 10.29 2.37 5.64
CA VAL A 50 9.71 2.07 4.34
C VAL A 50 10.69 2.37 3.22
N GLU A 51 11.43 3.46 3.28
CA GLU A 51 12.44 3.81 2.26
C GLU A 51 13.56 2.78 2.18
N GLU A 52 14.12 2.35 3.31
CA GLU A 52 15.16 1.32 3.32
C GLU A 52 14.62 -0.04 2.83
N ALA A 53 13.37 -0.38 3.18
CA ALA A 53 12.70 -1.57 2.68
C ALA A 53 12.54 -1.54 1.14
N LEU A 54 12.11 -0.40 0.57
CA LEU A 54 12.01 -0.20 -0.88
C LEU A 54 13.35 -0.39 -1.57
N CYS A 55 14.46 0.09 -0.96
CA CYS A 55 15.80 -0.08 -1.50
C CYS A 55 16.20 -1.56 -1.68
N THR A 56 15.61 -2.48 -0.93
CA THR A 56 15.89 -3.92 -0.97
C THR A 56 14.75 -4.75 -1.59
N GLY A 57 13.74 -4.10 -2.16
CA GLY A 57 12.58 -4.78 -2.76
C GLY A 57 11.58 -5.33 -1.73
N TRP A 58 11.57 -4.79 -0.52
CA TRP A 58 10.61 -5.11 0.53
C TRP A 58 9.49 -4.07 0.62
N ILE A 59 8.41 -4.43 1.33
CA ILE A 59 7.26 -3.57 1.59
C ILE A 59 6.67 -3.87 2.97
N ASP A 60 6.14 -2.84 3.58
CA ASP A 60 5.31 -2.93 4.76
C ASP A 60 3.87 -3.36 4.46
N SER A 61 3.16 -3.81 5.50
CA SER A 61 1.74 -4.15 5.37
C SER A 61 0.97 -3.94 6.69
N THR A 62 0.83 -4.95 7.51
CA THR A 62 -0.03 -4.93 8.70
C THR A 62 0.69 -4.27 9.88
N VAL A 63 -0.02 -3.40 10.61
CA VAL A 63 0.41 -2.84 11.89
C VAL A 63 -0.34 -3.51 13.03
N ARG A 64 0.34 -3.74 14.17
CA ARG A 64 -0.27 -4.23 15.42
C ARG A 64 0.31 -3.46 16.62
N SER A 65 -0.52 -3.14 17.59
CA SER A 65 -0.05 -2.62 18.87
C SER A 65 0.68 -3.76 19.61
N LEU A 66 1.82 -3.45 20.20
CA LEU A 66 2.59 -4.38 21.03
C LEU A 66 2.43 -4.03 22.52
N SER A 67 2.50 -2.72 22.82
CA SER A 67 2.32 -2.17 24.16
C SER A 67 1.90 -0.70 24.08
N ASP A 68 1.80 -0.02 25.22
CA ASP A 68 1.54 1.42 25.28
C ASP A 68 2.68 2.26 24.67
N THR A 69 3.91 1.71 24.67
CA THR A 69 5.10 2.40 24.19
C THR A 69 5.59 1.92 22.83
N GLN A 70 5.09 0.77 22.34
CA GLN A 70 5.57 0.13 21.09
C GLN A 70 4.45 -0.40 20.22
N TYR A 71 4.74 -0.49 18.92
CA TYR A 71 3.93 -1.20 17.93
C TYR A 71 4.85 -1.98 16.99
N VAL A 72 4.30 -2.94 16.26
CA VAL A 72 5.02 -3.70 15.25
C VAL A 72 4.39 -3.50 13.88
N GLN A 73 5.24 -3.44 12.87
CA GLN A 73 4.87 -3.36 11.46
C GLN A 73 5.43 -4.57 10.72
N LEU A 74 4.57 -5.24 9.96
CA LEU A 74 5.00 -6.37 9.13
C LEU A 74 5.74 -5.85 7.90
N PHE A 75 6.97 -6.27 7.71
CA PHE A 75 7.77 -6.08 6.49
C PHE A 75 8.04 -7.41 5.81
N THR A 76 7.87 -7.47 4.51
CA THR A 76 8.07 -8.69 3.71
C THR A 76 8.68 -8.37 2.35
N PRO A 77 9.37 -9.32 1.71
CA PRO A 77 9.71 -9.20 0.29
C PRO A 77 8.47 -8.91 -0.55
N ARG A 78 8.58 -8.01 -1.51
CA ARG A 78 7.49 -7.73 -2.45
C ARG A 78 7.22 -8.96 -3.31
N LYS A 79 5.95 -9.28 -3.47
CA LYS A 79 5.53 -10.25 -4.49
C LYS A 79 5.63 -9.59 -5.87
N PRO A 80 5.94 -10.35 -6.93
CA PRO A 80 6.03 -9.82 -8.29
C PRO A 80 4.78 -9.02 -8.73
N THR A 81 3.60 -9.42 -8.26
CA THR A 81 2.31 -8.80 -8.58
C THR A 81 1.84 -7.77 -7.54
N SER A 82 2.70 -7.37 -6.61
CA SER A 82 2.36 -6.31 -5.64
C SER A 82 2.18 -4.98 -6.33
N THR A 83 1.08 -4.30 -6.04
CA THR A 83 0.78 -2.97 -6.57
C THR A 83 1.69 -1.89 -5.96
N TRP A 84 1.86 -0.77 -6.66
CA TRP A 84 2.70 0.34 -6.24
C TRP A 84 1.86 1.62 -6.09
N SER A 85 1.81 2.16 -4.88
CA SER A 85 1.18 3.46 -4.65
C SER A 85 2.03 4.58 -5.25
N ARG A 86 1.39 5.70 -5.58
CA ARG A 86 2.08 6.91 -6.07
C ARG A 86 3.22 7.33 -5.13
N LEU A 87 2.96 7.36 -3.82
CA LEU A 87 3.98 7.73 -2.82
C LEU A 87 5.20 6.82 -2.86
N ASN A 88 5.01 5.49 -3.02
CA ASN A 88 6.14 4.57 -3.10
C ASN A 88 6.90 4.69 -4.43
N LYS A 89 6.22 5.02 -5.54
CA LYS A 89 6.88 5.35 -6.81
C LYS A 89 7.74 6.61 -6.70
N GLU A 90 7.21 7.67 -6.08
CA GLU A 90 7.93 8.92 -5.81
C GLU A 90 9.16 8.68 -4.92
N ARG A 91 9.03 7.85 -3.87
CA ARG A 91 10.17 7.43 -3.04
C ARG A 91 11.22 6.68 -3.85
N VAL A 92 10.83 5.71 -4.66
CA VAL A 92 11.76 4.94 -5.51
C VAL A 92 12.50 5.86 -6.48
N ALA A 93 11.80 6.78 -7.15
CA ALA A 93 12.43 7.73 -8.08
C ALA A 93 13.49 8.59 -7.38
N ARG A 94 13.17 9.11 -6.19
CA ARG A 94 14.12 9.89 -5.39
C ARG A 94 15.29 9.04 -4.90
N LEU A 95 15.04 7.85 -4.35
CA LEU A 95 16.07 6.94 -3.84
C LEU A 95 17.00 6.44 -4.96
N ALA A 96 16.49 6.28 -6.18
CA ALA A 96 17.30 5.95 -7.35
C ALA A 96 18.21 7.13 -7.77
N ALA A 97 17.68 8.35 -7.76
CA ALA A 97 18.48 9.55 -8.05
C ALA A 97 19.57 9.82 -6.99
N GLU A 98 19.38 9.33 -5.76
CA GLU A 98 20.34 9.41 -4.65
C GLU A 98 21.30 8.20 -4.60
N ASP A 99 21.32 7.31 -5.60
CA ASP A 99 22.11 6.06 -5.64
C ASP A 99 21.92 5.14 -4.42
N ARG A 100 20.76 5.18 -3.80
CA ARG A 100 20.45 4.42 -2.58
C ARG A 100 19.80 3.08 -2.82
N MET A 101 19.23 2.89 -4.02
CA MET A 101 18.58 1.63 -4.39
C MET A 101 19.63 0.51 -4.53
N LEU A 102 19.31 -0.65 -3.97
CA LEU A 102 20.11 -1.87 -4.13
C LEU A 102 19.63 -2.68 -5.34
N PRO A 103 20.45 -3.60 -5.88
CA PRO A 103 20.07 -4.43 -7.03
C PRO A 103 18.73 -5.15 -6.85
N ALA A 104 18.43 -5.65 -5.65
CA ALA A 104 17.16 -6.31 -5.35
C ALA A 104 15.95 -5.35 -5.43
N GLY A 105 16.10 -4.10 -4.98
CA GLY A 105 15.06 -3.08 -5.10
C GLY A 105 14.80 -2.70 -6.56
N LEU A 106 15.87 -2.49 -7.34
CA LEU A 106 15.78 -2.22 -8.78
C LEU A 106 15.13 -3.38 -9.53
N ALA A 107 15.49 -4.64 -9.21
CA ALA A 107 14.89 -5.83 -9.79
C ALA A 107 13.37 -5.93 -9.48
N ALA A 108 12.95 -5.56 -8.26
CA ALA A 108 11.53 -5.53 -7.91
C ALA A 108 10.75 -4.49 -8.73
N VAL A 109 11.34 -3.31 -8.99
CA VAL A 109 10.77 -2.28 -9.86
C VAL A 109 10.68 -2.78 -11.31
N ALA A 110 11.76 -3.33 -11.85
CA ALA A 110 11.80 -3.87 -13.21
C ALA A 110 10.74 -4.96 -13.42
N THR A 111 10.61 -5.88 -12.45
CA THR A 111 9.59 -6.93 -12.48
C THR A 111 8.17 -6.35 -12.51
N ALA A 112 7.91 -5.34 -11.66
CA ALA A 112 6.60 -4.70 -11.59
C ALA A 112 6.26 -3.92 -12.88
N THR A 113 7.25 -3.29 -13.49
CA THR A 113 7.09 -2.60 -14.79
C THR A 113 6.80 -3.60 -15.90
N ALA A 114 7.57 -4.69 -15.97
CA ALA A 114 7.40 -5.72 -17.01
C ALA A 114 6.04 -6.43 -16.96
N ASN A 115 5.43 -6.60 -15.79
CA ASN A 115 4.14 -7.28 -15.62
C ASN A 115 2.94 -6.34 -15.43
N GLY A 116 3.12 -5.01 -15.53
CA GLY A 116 2.08 -3.99 -15.41
C GLY A 116 1.63 -3.67 -13.97
N SER A 117 2.18 -4.33 -12.95
CA SER A 117 1.79 -4.03 -11.56
C SER A 117 2.31 -2.67 -11.07
N TRP A 118 3.34 -2.13 -11.71
CA TRP A 118 3.81 -0.77 -11.45
C TRP A 118 2.74 0.28 -11.70
N GLU A 119 1.96 0.17 -12.76
CA GLU A 119 0.97 1.15 -13.19
C GLU A 119 -0.45 0.82 -12.72
N SER A 120 -0.65 -0.35 -12.12
CA SER A 120 -1.96 -0.91 -11.81
C SER A 120 -2.85 -0.05 -10.90
N LEU A 121 -2.28 0.89 -10.15
CA LEU A 121 -3.00 1.84 -9.28
C LEU A 121 -3.11 3.26 -9.86
N ASP A 122 -2.51 3.56 -11.00
CA ASP A 122 -2.41 4.94 -11.50
C ASP A 122 -3.79 5.56 -11.75
N ALA A 123 -4.69 4.83 -12.38
CA ALA A 123 -6.07 5.28 -12.61
C ALA A 123 -6.82 5.52 -11.27
N VAL A 124 -6.61 4.65 -10.28
CA VAL A 124 -7.21 4.79 -8.95
C VAL A 124 -6.64 6.01 -8.22
N GLU A 125 -5.34 6.21 -8.28
CA GLU A 125 -4.65 7.36 -7.68
C GLU A 125 -5.04 8.69 -8.33
N ALA A 126 -5.29 8.66 -9.64
CA ALA A 126 -5.81 9.80 -10.40
C ALA A 126 -7.33 9.99 -10.25
N LEU A 127 -8.02 9.15 -9.48
CA LEU A 127 -9.49 9.17 -9.31
C LEU A 127 -10.26 9.00 -10.64
N ILE A 128 -9.68 8.32 -11.61
CA ILE A 128 -10.34 8.02 -12.89
C ILE A 128 -11.46 7.01 -12.64
N VAL A 129 -12.68 7.43 -12.94
CA VAL A 129 -13.87 6.58 -12.83
C VAL A 129 -13.94 5.73 -14.10
N PRO A 130 -13.91 4.40 -14.02
CA PRO A 130 -13.99 3.54 -15.19
C PRO A 130 -15.40 3.56 -15.79
N ASP A 131 -15.51 3.32 -17.11
CA ASP A 131 -16.74 3.48 -17.88
C ASP A 131 -17.91 2.66 -17.34
N ASP A 132 -17.67 1.43 -16.90
CA ASP A 132 -18.70 0.57 -16.30
C ASP A 132 -19.29 1.18 -15.01
N LEU A 133 -18.47 1.78 -14.17
CA LEU A 133 -18.93 2.51 -12.98
C LEU A 133 -19.59 3.84 -13.37
N ALA A 134 -19.02 4.59 -14.30
CA ALA A 134 -19.57 5.87 -14.75
C ALA A 134 -20.98 5.68 -15.30
N ASN A 135 -21.19 4.70 -16.18
CA ASN A 135 -22.50 4.37 -16.76
C ASN A 135 -23.50 3.91 -15.67
N ALA A 136 -23.06 3.08 -14.72
CA ALA A 136 -23.91 2.63 -13.64
C ALA A 136 -24.31 3.76 -12.67
N LEU A 137 -23.41 4.70 -12.38
CA LEU A 137 -23.70 5.90 -11.58
C LEU A 137 -24.67 6.82 -12.33
N ALA A 138 -24.49 7.04 -13.64
CA ALA A 138 -25.37 7.89 -14.45
C ALA A 138 -26.82 7.41 -14.45
N ALA A 139 -27.04 6.10 -14.35
CA ALA A 139 -28.37 5.51 -14.24
C ALA A 139 -29.08 5.81 -12.89
N VAL A 140 -28.33 6.30 -11.86
CA VAL A 140 -28.85 6.59 -10.51
C VAL A 140 -28.37 7.99 -10.09
N PRO A 141 -29.08 9.08 -10.44
CA PRO A 141 -28.60 10.46 -10.25
C PRO A 141 -28.18 10.81 -8.82
N VAL A 142 -28.90 10.31 -7.81
CA VAL A 142 -28.53 10.52 -6.39
C VAL A 142 -27.19 9.85 -6.07
N ALA A 143 -26.91 8.66 -6.60
CA ALA A 143 -25.63 7.98 -6.39
C ALA A 143 -24.49 8.73 -7.08
N ALA A 144 -24.72 9.23 -8.30
CA ALA A 144 -23.74 10.02 -9.04
C ALA A 144 -23.36 11.30 -8.29
N ALA A 145 -24.36 12.05 -7.80
CA ALA A 145 -24.13 13.27 -7.03
C ALA A 145 -23.35 12.99 -5.73
N ASN A 146 -23.77 11.98 -4.97
CA ASN A 146 -23.10 11.61 -3.72
C ASN A 146 -21.66 11.12 -3.97
N PHE A 147 -21.45 10.24 -4.96
CA PHE A 147 -20.11 9.73 -5.28
C PHE A 147 -19.15 10.85 -5.72
N ALA A 148 -19.63 11.80 -6.52
CA ALA A 148 -18.85 12.98 -6.91
C ALA A 148 -18.46 13.85 -5.70
N ALA A 149 -19.34 13.97 -4.70
CA ALA A 149 -19.13 14.74 -3.49
C ALA A 149 -18.26 14.02 -2.43
N PHE A 150 -17.98 12.73 -2.59
CA PHE A 150 -17.14 12.00 -1.65
C PHE A 150 -15.71 12.53 -1.66
N ALA A 151 -15.10 12.56 -0.47
CA ALA A 151 -13.69 12.89 -0.32
C ALA A 151 -12.80 11.96 -1.17
N PRO A 152 -11.64 12.43 -1.67
CA PRO A 152 -10.73 11.64 -2.49
C PRO A 152 -10.39 10.26 -1.91
N ALA A 153 -10.18 10.17 -0.59
CA ALA A 153 -9.89 8.90 0.09
C ALA A 153 -11.04 7.88 -0.03
N SER A 154 -12.28 8.32 0.11
CA SER A 154 -13.47 7.48 -0.05
C SER A 154 -13.62 7.00 -1.49
N ARG A 155 -13.47 7.89 -2.47
CA ARG A 155 -13.51 7.55 -3.90
C ARG A 155 -12.42 6.54 -4.25
N LYS A 156 -11.18 6.75 -3.81
CA LYS A 156 -10.07 5.80 -3.98
C LYS A 156 -10.40 4.43 -3.41
N GLY A 157 -11.01 4.37 -2.22
CA GLY A 157 -11.41 3.11 -1.59
C GLY A 157 -12.33 2.27 -2.48
N TYR A 158 -13.36 2.89 -3.07
CA TYR A 158 -14.27 2.23 -4.01
C TYR A 158 -13.59 1.83 -5.32
N LEU A 159 -12.85 2.76 -5.95
CA LEU A 159 -12.12 2.51 -7.19
C LEU A 159 -11.11 1.39 -7.04
N HIS A 160 -10.34 1.39 -5.95
CA HIS A 160 -9.39 0.33 -5.64
C HIS A 160 -10.10 -1.03 -5.46
N TRP A 161 -11.22 -1.05 -4.74
CA TRP A 161 -11.97 -2.29 -4.56
C TRP A 161 -12.49 -2.85 -5.88
N ILE A 162 -13.04 -2.01 -6.77
CA ILE A 162 -13.48 -2.41 -8.10
C ILE A 162 -12.29 -2.95 -8.92
N SER A 163 -11.15 -2.26 -8.90
CA SER A 163 -9.95 -2.66 -9.65
C SER A 163 -9.37 -4.01 -9.23
N GLN A 164 -9.58 -4.43 -7.97
CA GLN A 164 -9.11 -5.73 -7.47
C GLN A 164 -9.98 -6.92 -7.94
N ALA A 165 -11.06 -6.69 -8.68
CA ALA A 165 -11.90 -7.77 -9.20
C ALA A 165 -11.21 -8.46 -10.38
N LYS A 166 -10.88 -9.74 -10.19
CA LYS A 166 -10.23 -10.55 -11.25
C LYS A 166 -11.22 -11.16 -12.24
N ARG A 167 -12.50 -11.35 -11.83
CA ARG A 167 -13.55 -11.94 -12.64
C ARG A 167 -14.58 -10.89 -13.02
N PRO A 168 -15.09 -10.90 -14.28
CA PRO A 168 -16.10 -9.94 -14.72
C PRO A 168 -17.34 -9.88 -13.83
N GLU A 169 -17.83 -11.03 -13.37
CA GLU A 169 -19.03 -11.13 -12.50
C GLU A 169 -18.77 -10.45 -11.14
N THR A 170 -17.59 -10.66 -10.58
CA THR A 170 -17.16 -10.00 -9.33
C THR A 170 -17.07 -8.48 -9.52
N ARG A 171 -16.53 -8.05 -10.66
CA ARG A 171 -16.43 -6.64 -10.99
C ARG A 171 -17.80 -6.01 -11.13
N ALA A 172 -18.71 -6.63 -11.90
CA ALA A 172 -20.08 -6.16 -12.07
C ALA A 172 -20.82 -6.07 -10.71
N THR A 173 -20.63 -7.03 -9.82
CA THR A 173 -21.20 -7.00 -8.47
C THR A 173 -20.66 -5.82 -7.67
N ARG A 174 -19.34 -5.60 -7.68
CA ARG A 174 -18.72 -4.47 -6.97
C ARG A 174 -19.15 -3.11 -7.50
N VAL A 175 -19.35 -2.98 -8.80
CA VAL A 175 -19.91 -1.77 -9.42
C VAL A 175 -21.34 -1.52 -8.91
N ARG A 176 -22.23 -2.52 -8.95
CA ARG A 176 -23.60 -2.40 -8.43
C ARG A 176 -23.64 -2.02 -6.94
N GLU A 177 -22.83 -2.68 -6.13
CA GLU A 177 -22.76 -2.38 -4.69
C GLU A 177 -22.23 -0.97 -4.44
N THR A 178 -21.25 -0.50 -5.21
CA THR A 178 -20.73 0.87 -5.11
C THR A 178 -21.85 1.88 -5.39
N VAL A 179 -22.66 1.67 -6.44
CA VAL A 179 -23.80 2.54 -6.76
C VAL A 179 -24.85 2.53 -5.66
N ALA A 180 -25.20 1.35 -5.14
CA ALA A 180 -26.17 1.22 -4.04
C ALA A 180 -25.71 1.94 -2.76
N LEU A 181 -24.44 1.78 -2.38
CA LEU A 181 -23.85 2.45 -1.21
C LEU A 181 -23.75 3.96 -1.41
N ALA A 182 -23.38 4.40 -2.62
CA ALA A 182 -23.33 5.82 -2.96
C ALA A 182 -24.74 6.45 -2.93
N ALA A 183 -25.78 5.76 -3.39
CA ALA A 183 -27.16 6.23 -3.28
C ALA A 183 -27.60 6.48 -1.81
N GLN A 184 -27.07 5.68 -0.88
CA GLN A 184 -27.29 5.82 0.56
C GLN A 184 -26.32 6.81 1.24
N ASN A 185 -25.50 7.54 0.46
CA ASN A 185 -24.43 8.43 0.93
C ASN A 185 -23.41 7.74 1.86
N GLN A 186 -23.21 6.44 1.70
CA GLN A 186 -22.20 5.71 2.45
C GLN A 186 -20.82 5.93 1.81
N LYS A 187 -19.90 6.46 2.61
CA LYS A 187 -18.55 6.87 2.17
C LYS A 187 -17.52 5.74 2.23
N SER A 188 -17.87 4.62 2.82
CA SER A 188 -17.06 3.41 2.91
C SER A 188 -17.93 2.15 2.89
N ARG A 189 -17.32 0.99 2.56
CA ARG A 189 -17.99 -0.33 2.57
C ARG A 189 -18.14 -0.92 3.98
N HIS A 190 -17.43 -0.36 4.95
CA HIS A 190 -17.36 -0.82 6.34
C HIS A 190 -17.75 0.35 7.26
N SER A 191 -19.01 0.67 7.27
CA SER A 191 -19.61 1.62 8.21
C SER A 191 -20.50 0.87 9.18
#